data_0fc21343d0d95b409310eea184acdc2f
#
_entry.id   0fc21343d0d95b409310eea184acdc2f
#
_cell.length_a   1.000
_cell.length_b   1.000
_cell.length_c   1.000
_cell.angle_alpha   90.00
_cell.angle_beta   90.00
_cell.angle_gamma   90.00
#
_symmetry.space_group_name_H-M   'P 1'
#
loop_
_entity.id
_entity.type
_entity.pdbx_description
1 polymer ?
#
loop_
_entity_poly.entity_id
_entity_poly.type
_entity_poly.pdbx_seq_one_letter_code
_entity_poly.pdbx_strand_id
1 'polypeptide(L)'
;MTEAVVIVDMALHSRIVDSAALNPRVASFAEPATESPMESRLRMLLVLGGLPRPRVQVPLFDSRGLFVGRPDLYYPDHRLAIEYDGTMHRDRLVEDNRRQNRLISEGVRLLRFTAGDVLRTPETVVSQVRTMLVLRRGVG
;
A
#
# COMPACT_ATOMS: atom_id res chain seq x y z
N MET A 1 -9.55 -11.01 12.25
CA MET A 1 -9.50 -9.53 12.08
C MET A 1 -9.27 -9.14 10.62
N THR A 2 -8.23 -9.64 9.98
CA THR A 2 -7.89 -9.26 8.59
C THR A 2 -9.01 -9.54 7.60
N GLU A 3 -9.62 -10.73 7.62
CA GLU A 3 -10.74 -11.07 6.73
C GLU A 3 -11.93 -10.11 6.91
N ALA A 4 -12.27 -9.77 8.14
CA ALA A 4 -13.34 -8.82 8.42
C ALA A 4 -13.01 -7.43 7.84
N VAL A 5 -11.77 -6.98 7.95
CA VAL A 5 -11.32 -5.70 7.38
C VAL A 5 -11.37 -5.74 5.85
N VAL A 6 -10.93 -6.84 5.23
CA VAL A 6 -10.98 -6.99 3.77
C VAL A 6 -12.43 -6.87 3.26
N ILE A 7 -13.36 -7.58 3.89
CA ILE A 7 -14.78 -7.54 3.51
C ILE A 7 -15.34 -6.13 3.68
N VAL A 8 -15.03 -5.48 4.78
CA VAL A 8 -15.52 -4.13 5.08
C VAL A 8 -14.90 -3.09 4.15
N ASP A 9 -13.60 -3.17 3.87
CA ASP A 9 -12.94 -2.27 2.92
C ASP A 9 -13.65 -2.33 1.55
N MET A 10 -13.91 -3.54 1.06
CA MET A 10 -14.58 -3.70 -0.24
C MET A 10 -16.02 -3.21 -0.22
N ALA A 11 -16.74 -3.48 0.86
CA ALA A 11 -18.13 -3.03 1.02
C ALA A 11 -18.22 -1.50 1.11
N LEU A 12 -17.31 -0.85 1.82
CA LEU A 12 -17.25 0.62 1.91
C LEU A 12 -16.80 1.24 0.58
N HIS A 13 -15.80 0.64 -0.07
CA HIS A 13 -15.34 1.09 -1.39
C HIS A 13 -16.49 1.07 -2.41
N SER A 14 -17.30 0.02 -2.37
CA SER A 14 -18.47 -0.14 -3.24
C SER A 14 -19.72 0.60 -2.74
N ARG A 15 -19.63 1.33 -1.64
CA ARG A 15 -20.76 2.06 -1.01
C ARG A 15 -21.95 1.16 -0.65
N ILE A 16 -21.69 -0.10 -0.31
CA ILE A 16 -22.72 -1.07 0.08
C ILE A 16 -23.13 -0.90 1.54
N VAL A 17 -22.19 -0.50 2.40
CA VAL A 17 -22.43 -0.28 3.84
C VAL A 17 -21.93 1.08 4.29
N ASP A 18 -22.49 1.56 5.39
CA ASP A 18 -22.03 2.76 6.09
C ASP A 18 -21.10 2.35 7.24
N SER A 19 -20.01 3.07 7.41
CA SER A 19 -19.06 2.83 8.49
C SER A 19 -19.70 2.90 9.89
N ALA A 20 -20.76 3.70 10.05
CA ALA A 20 -21.49 3.84 11.32
C ALA A 20 -22.17 2.54 11.78
N ALA A 21 -22.46 1.63 10.85
CA ALA A 21 -23.12 0.35 11.14
C ALA A 21 -22.14 -0.76 11.52
N LEU A 22 -20.85 -0.49 11.53
CA LEU A 22 -19.81 -1.51 11.69
C LEU A 22 -19.38 -1.66 13.16
N ASN A 23 -18.84 -2.86 13.46
CA ASN A 23 -18.15 -3.06 14.72
C ASN A 23 -17.00 -2.04 14.83
N PRO A 24 -16.93 -1.22 15.91
CA PRO A 24 -15.94 -0.15 16.03
C PRO A 24 -14.50 -0.63 15.90
N ARG A 25 -14.20 -1.85 16.36
CA ARG A 25 -12.85 -2.42 16.26
C ARG A 25 -12.46 -2.72 14.82
N VAL A 26 -13.38 -3.24 14.03
CA VAL A 26 -13.14 -3.49 12.60
C VAL A 26 -13.13 -2.17 11.84
N ALA A 27 -14.08 -1.30 12.13
CA ALA A 27 -14.17 0.02 11.49
C ALA A 27 -12.91 0.86 11.66
N SER A 28 -12.23 0.75 12.80
CA SER A 28 -10.98 1.48 13.05
C SER A 28 -9.84 1.12 12.09
N PHE A 29 -9.89 -0.07 11.48
CA PHE A 29 -8.91 -0.52 10.50
C PHE A 29 -9.39 -0.41 9.06
N ALA A 30 -10.65 -0.09 8.84
CA ALA A 30 -11.22 -0.04 7.49
C ALA A 30 -10.69 1.15 6.68
N GLU A 31 -10.45 0.91 5.39
CA GLU A 31 -9.97 1.91 4.44
C GLU A 31 -10.76 1.82 3.13
N PRO A 32 -11.78 2.67 2.95
CA PRO A 32 -12.62 2.65 1.74
C PRO A 32 -11.86 2.94 0.45
N ALA A 33 -10.70 3.60 0.53
CA ALA A 33 -9.87 3.90 -0.62
C ALA A 33 -9.14 2.68 -1.18
N THR A 34 -9.07 1.58 -0.42
CA THR A 34 -8.45 0.33 -0.88
C THR A 34 -9.20 -0.25 -2.08
N GLU A 35 -8.49 -0.56 -3.14
CA GLU A 35 -9.09 -0.97 -4.41
C GLU A 35 -9.20 -2.49 -4.59
N SER A 36 -8.50 -3.29 -3.77
CA SER A 36 -8.56 -4.75 -3.87
C SER A 36 -8.43 -5.44 -2.51
N PRO A 37 -8.96 -6.69 -2.38
CA PRO A 37 -8.80 -7.48 -1.17
C PRO A 37 -7.33 -7.73 -0.80
N MET A 38 -6.45 -7.93 -1.78
CA MET A 38 -5.03 -8.18 -1.52
C MET A 38 -4.31 -6.93 -1.02
N GLU A 39 -4.72 -5.74 -1.44
CA GLU A 39 -4.20 -4.49 -0.88
C GLU A 39 -4.58 -4.34 0.60
N SER A 40 -5.81 -4.67 0.96
CA SER A 40 -6.24 -4.73 2.37
C SER A 40 -5.42 -5.72 3.17
N ARG A 41 -5.15 -6.91 2.62
CA ARG A 41 -4.33 -7.93 3.28
C ARG A 41 -2.91 -7.44 3.50
N LEU A 42 -2.30 -6.85 2.49
CA LEU A 42 -0.95 -6.28 2.59
C LEU A 42 -0.90 -5.20 3.67
N ARG A 43 -1.84 -4.27 3.67
CA ARG A 43 -1.93 -3.21 4.66
C ARG A 43 -2.07 -3.77 6.08
N MET A 44 -3.00 -4.71 6.29
CA MET A 44 -3.23 -5.32 7.60
C MET A 44 -2.02 -6.13 8.08
N LEU A 45 -1.33 -6.79 7.17
CA LEU A 45 -0.09 -7.50 7.48
C LEU A 45 0.94 -6.57 8.12
N LEU A 46 1.12 -5.38 7.55
CA LEU A 46 2.06 -4.39 8.09
C LEU A 46 1.60 -3.85 9.44
N VAL A 47 0.34 -3.47 9.57
CA VAL A 47 -0.23 -2.92 10.80
C VAL A 47 -0.19 -3.94 11.93
N LEU A 48 -0.62 -5.17 11.69
CA LEU A 48 -0.59 -6.25 12.69
C LEU A 48 0.84 -6.71 13.01
N GLY A 49 1.78 -6.49 12.08
CA GLY A 49 3.20 -6.71 12.31
C GLY A 49 3.88 -5.63 13.17
N GLY A 50 3.14 -4.66 13.66
CA GLY A 50 3.63 -3.60 14.54
C GLY A 50 4.24 -2.41 13.83
N LEU A 51 4.08 -2.29 12.51
CA LEU A 51 4.56 -1.14 11.75
C LEU A 51 3.57 0.02 11.80
N PRO A 52 4.02 1.26 11.58
CA PRO A 52 3.12 2.40 11.50
C PRO A 52 2.05 2.17 10.43
N ARG A 53 0.89 2.77 10.62
CA ARG A 53 -0.21 2.69 9.66
C ARG A 53 0.13 3.49 8.41
N PRO A 54 0.22 2.87 7.23
CA PRO A 54 0.50 3.59 5.99
C PRO A 54 -0.74 4.35 5.53
N ARG A 55 -0.53 5.37 4.71
CA ARG A 55 -1.61 6.02 3.97
C ARG A 55 -1.96 5.21 2.74
N VAL A 56 -3.23 5.25 2.34
CA VAL A 56 -3.79 4.43 1.26
C VAL A 56 -4.09 5.31 0.06
N GLN A 57 -3.65 4.88 -1.12
CA GLN A 57 -4.00 5.51 -2.42
C GLN A 57 -3.73 7.03 -2.46
N VAL A 58 -2.58 7.47 -1.95
CA VAL A 58 -2.21 8.89 -1.93
C VAL A 58 -1.60 9.29 -3.28
N PRO A 59 -2.16 10.28 -3.98
CA PRO A 59 -1.54 10.77 -5.20
C PRO A 59 -0.25 11.54 -4.87
N LEU A 60 0.80 11.25 -5.63
CA LEU A 60 2.10 11.91 -5.50
C LEU A 60 2.34 12.81 -6.70
N PHE A 61 2.96 13.96 -6.43
CA PHE A 61 3.25 14.98 -7.44
C PHE A 61 4.74 15.34 -7.40
N ASP A 62 5.28 15.75 -8.54
CA ASP A 62 6.66 16.25 -8.62
C ASP A 62 6.77 17.69 -8.12
N SER A 63 7.99 18.23 -8.15
CA SER A 63 8.26 19.61 -7.71
C SER A 63 7.55 20.69 -8.56
N ARG A 64 7.08 20.31 -9.77
CA ARG A 64 6.32 21.19 -10.67
C ARG A 64 4.82 21.04 -10.51
N GLY A 65 4.36 20.16 -9.59
CA GLY A 65 2.94 19.89 -9.39
C GLY A 65 2.34 18.90 -10.37
N LEU A 66 3.15 18.20 -11.16
CA LEU A 66 2.68 17.20 -12.10
C LEU A 66 2.51 15.85 -11.39
N PHE A 67 1.43 15.14 -11.72
CA PHE A 67 1.13 13.83 -11.16
C PHE A 67 2.21 12.81 -11.55
N VAL A 68 2.73 12.10 -10.55
CA VAL A 68 3.78 11.08 -10.71
C VAL A 68 3.24 9.66 -10.57
N GLY A 69 2.35 9.45 -9.62
CA GLY A 69 1.75 8.15 -9.37
C GLY A 69 0.91 8.13 -8.10
N ARG A 70 0.18 7.05 -7.90
CA ARG A 70 -0.65 6.82 -6.72
C ARG A 70 -0.38 5.42 -6.20
N PRO A 71 0.61 5.23 -5.31
CA PRO A 71 0.91 3.92 -4.75
C PRO A 71 -0.24 3.41 -3.88
N ASP A 72 -0.34 2.09 -3.76
CA ASP A 72 -1.37 1.46 -2.92
C ASP A 72 -1.22 1.86 -1.46
N LEU A 73 0.01 1.83 -0.95
CA LEU A 73 0.35 2.25 0.41
C LEU A 73 1.55 3.22 0.37
N TYR A 74 1.55 4.17 1.31
CA TYR A 74 2.61 5.18 1.36
C TYR A 74 2.95 5.60 2.77
N TYR A 75 4.25 5.66 3.07
CA TYR A 75 4.80 6.25 4.29
C TYR A 75 5.46 7.59 3.96
N PRO A 76 4.79 8.72 4.17
CA PRO A 76 5.27 10.03 3.73
C PRO A 76 6.62 10.43 4.35
N ASP A 77 6.79 10.19 5.66
CA ASP A 77 8.00 10.58 6.39
C ASP A 77 9.25 9.85 5.89
N HIS A 78 9.06 8.68 5.31
CA HIS A 78 10.13 7.84 4.77
C HIS A 78 10.22 7.88 3.25
N ARG A 79 9.26 8.56 2.60
CA ARG A 79 9.07 8.53 1.15
C ARG A 79 9.14 7.10 0.60
N LEU A 80 8.43 6.21 1.26
CA LEU A 80 8.38 4.80 0.92
C LEU A 80 7.00 4.44 0.38
N ALA A 81 6.95 4.07 -0.88
CA ALA A 81 5.77 3.53 -1.53
C ALA A 81 5.80 2.00 -1.50
N ILE A 82 4.64 1.41 -1.27
CA ILE A 82 4.47 -0.04 -1.28
C ILE A 82 3.31 -0.36 -2.21
N GLU A 83 3.52 -1.28 -3.12
CA GLU A 83 2.53 -1.69 -4.09
C GLU A 83 2.30 -3.19 -4.06
N TYR A 84 1.04 -3.58 -4.24
CA TYR A 84 0.67 -4.94 -4.51
C TYR A 84 0.74 -5.17 -6.02
N ASP A 85 1.50 -6.17 -6.43
CA ASP A 85 1.63 -6.57 -7.83
C ASP A 85 0.72 -7.76 -8.11
N GLY A 86 -0.50 -7.47 -8.54
CA GLY A 86 -1.49 -8.47 -8.91
C GLY A 86 -1.52 -8.78 -10.41
N THR A 87 -0.71 -8.10 -11.21
CA THR A 87 -0.81 -8.19 -12.65
C THR A 87 0.16 -9.21 -13.22
N MET A 88 -0.37 -10.12 -14.02
CA MET A 88 0.37 -11.02 -14.90
C MET A 88 0.38 -10.53 -16.35
N HIS A 89 0.00 -9.29 -16.61
CA HIS A 89 -0.16 -8.74 -17.96
C HIS A 89 1.14 -8.15 -18.48
N ARG A 90 1.75 -8.81 -19.46
CA ARG A 90 2.96 -8.36 -20.15
C ARG A 90 2.78 -7.02 -20.86
N ASP A 91 1.56 -6.69 -21.29
CA ASP A 91 1.25 -5.51 -22.10
C ASP A 91 1.36 -4.19 -21.33
N ARG A 92 1.34 -4.23 -19.99
CA ARG A 92 1.47 -3.05 -19.13
C ARG A 92 2.88 -2.83 -18.57
N LEU A 93 3.81 -3.73 -18.87
CA LEU A 93 5.14 -3.72 -18.29
C LEU A 93 5.91 -2.43 -18.58
N VAL A 94 5.80 -1.91 -19.81
CA VAL A 94 6.51 -0.69 -20.23
C VAL A 94 5.97 0.54 -19.48
N GLU A 95 4.66 0.69 -19.40
CA GLU A 95 4.03 1.81 -18.68
C GLU A 95 4.31 1.73 -17.17
N ASP A 96 4.23 0.53 -16.60
CA ASP A 96 4.57 0.30 -15.19
C ASP A 96 6.01 0.66 -14.89
N ASN A 97 6.95 0.26 -15.74
CA ASN A 97 8.36 0.61 -15.60
C ASN A 97 8.59 2.12 -15.67
N ARG A 98 7.93 2.82 -16.60
CA ARG A 98 8.01 4.27 -16.71
C ARG A 98 7.46 4.97 -15.46
N ARG A 99 6.35 4.49 -14.92
CA ARG A 99 5.75 5.00 -13.69
C ARG A 99 6.66 4.80 -12.50
N GLN A 100 7.24 3.62 -12.36
CA GLN A 100 8.20 3.32 -11.30
C GLN A 100 9.43 4.21 -11.40
N ASN A 101 9.97 4.38 -12.59
CA ASN A 101 11.12 5.23 -12.83
C ASN A 101 10.84 6.70 -12.46
N ARG A 102 9.63 7.19 -12.72
CA ARG A 102 9.23 8.53 -12.30
C ARG A 102 9.19 8.67 -10.78
N LEU A 103 8.61 7.70 -10.07
CA LEU A 103 8.58 7.69 -8.61
C LEU A 103 9.99 7.69 -8.03
N ILE A 104 10.86 6.82 -8.54
CA ILE A 104 12.26 6.72 -8.10
C ILE A 104 13.02 8.02 -8.38
N SER A 105 12.80 8.64 -9.54
CA SER A 105 13.42 9.94 -9.90
C SER A 105 13.06 11.04 -8.92
N GLU A 106 11.85 11.00 -8.37
CA GLU A 106 11.38 11.96 -7.36
C GLU A 106 11.82 11.60 -5.94
N GLY A 107 12.72 10.64 -5.79
CA GLY A 107 13.25 10.22 -4.51
C GLY A 107 12.31 9.36 -3.67
N VAL A 108 11.31 8.76 -4.29
CA VAL A 108 10.43 7.79 -3.65
C VAL A 108 11.07 6.41 -3.74
N ARG A 109 11.21 5.76 -2.60
CA ARG A 109 11.64 4.36 -2.55
C ARG A 109 10.42 3.49 -2.78
N LEU A 110 10.57 2.41 -3.53
CA LEU A 110 9.44 1.56 -3.93
C LEU A 110 9.71 0.10 -3.58
N LEU A 111 8.75 -0.53 -2.91
CA LEU A 111 8.69 -1.97 -2.71
C LEU A 111 7.43 -2.51 -3.38
N ARG A 112 7.54 -3.65 -4.03
CA ARG A 112 6.40 -4.37 -4.63
C ARG A 112 6.34 -5.77 -4.09
N PHE A 113 5.12 -6.21 -3.77
CA PHE A 113 4.86 -7.56 -3.24
C PHE A 113 3.76 -8.24 -4.05
N THR A 114 3.98 -9.53 -4.30
CA THR A 114 3.03 -10.40 -4.99
C THR A 114 2.09 -11.08 -4.01
N ALA A 115 1.06 -11.76 -4.53
CA ALA A 115 0.20 -12.61 -3.72
C ALA A 115 1.00 -13.70 -2.98
N GLY A 116 2.00 -14.29 -3.65
CA GLY A 116 2.88 -15.27 -3.03
C GLY A 116 3.63 -14.72 -1.83
N ASP A 117 4.14 -13.49 -1.93
CA ASP A 117 4.82 -12.85 -0.80
C ASP A 117 3.88 -12.66 0.39
N VAL A 118 2.71 -12.12 0.14
CA VAL A 118 1.72 -11.83 1.20
C VAL A 118 1.19 -13.09 1.86
N LEU A 119 0.91 -14.14 1.08
CA LEU A 119 0.26 -15.36 1.57
C LEU A 119 1.25 -16.41 2.09
N ARG A 120 2.45 -16.50 1.51
CA ARG A 120 3.41 -17.56 1.83
C ARG A 120 4.57 -17.10 2.71
N THR A 121 5.01 -15.85 2.55
CA THR A 121 6.16 -15.30 3.28
C THR A 121 5.83 -13.95 3.94
N PRO A 122 4.73 -13.87 4.72
CA PRO A 122 4.30 -12.61 5.32
C PRO A 122 5.35 -11.98 6.26
N GLU A 123 6.09 -12.81 7.00
CA GLU A 123 7.14 -12.33 7.90
C GLU A 123 8.26 -11.63 7.13
N THR A 124 8.59 -12.11 5.95
CA THR A 124 9.59 -11.49 5.08
C THR A 124 9.12 -10.12 4.60
N VAL A 125 7.84 -9.99 4.23
CA VAL A 125 7.24 -8.72 3.83
C VAL A 125 7.37 -7.70 4.95
N VAL A 126 6.95 -8.05 6.16
CA VAL A 126 7.03 -7.17 7.34
C VAL A 126 8.48 -6.79 7.63
N SER A 127 9.39 -7.74 7.56
CA SER A 127 10.81 -7.51 7.82
C SER A 127 11.43 -6.56 6.79
N GLN A 128 11.13 -6.70 5.52
CA GLN A 128 11.63 -5.82 4.48
C GLN A 128 11.12 -4.39 4.64
N VAL A 129 9.84 -4.22 4.91
CA VAL A 129 9.26 -2.90 5.14
C VAL A 129 9.86 -2.27 6.40
N ARG A 130 9.98 -3.03 7.48
CA ARG A 130 10.60 -2.55 8.72
C ARG A 130 12.02 -2.05 8.46
N THR A 131 12.81 -2.79 7.74
CA THR A 131 14.18 -2.39 7.38
C THR A 131 14.20 -1.06 6.62
N MET A 132 13.29 -0.90 5.67
CA MET A 132 13.20 0.35 4.89
C MET A 132 12.74 1.54 5.73
N LEU A 133 11.91 1.32 6.75
CA LEU A 133 11.48 2.36 7.68
C LEU A 133 12.59 2.78 8.65
N VAL A 134 13.46 1.83 9.03
CA VAL A 134 14.62 2.10 9.90
C VAL A 134 15.74 2.79 9.13
N LEU A 135 15.96 2.44 7.87
CA LEU A 135 16.92 3.11 7.02
C LEU A 135 16.50 4.56 6.83
N ARG A 136 17.08 5.46 7.62
CA ARG A 136 16.95 6.88 7.36
C ARG A 136 17.47 7.15 5.96
N ARG A 137 16.83 8.06 5.25
CA ARG A 137 17.41 8.60 4.03
C ARG A 137 18.87 8.92 4.33
N GLY A 138 19.75 8.37 3.53
CA GLY A 138 21.14 8.75 3.62
C GLY A 138 21.22 10.25 3.68
N VAL A 139 21.89 10.74 4.71
CA VAL A 139 22.26 12.15 4.78
C VAL A 139 23.22 12.35 3.63
N GLY A 140 22.65 12.72 2.50
CA GLY A 140 23.44 13.11 1.34
C GLY A 140 23.68 14.56 1.36
#